data_20b5f43ed2644dc85e15d348cba16c44
#
_entry.id   20b5f43ed2644dc85e15d348cba16c44
#
_cell.length_a   1.000
_cell.length_b   1.000
_cell.length_c   1.000
_cell.angle_alpha   90.00
_cell.angle_beta   90.00
_cell.angle_gamma   90.00
#
_symmetry.space_group_name_H-M   'P 1'
#
loop_
_entity.id
_entity.type
_entity.pdbx_description
1 polymer ?
#
loop_
_entity_poly.entity_id
_entity_poly.type
_entity_poly.pdbx_seq_one_letter_code
_entity_poly.pdbx_strand_id
1 'polypeptide(L)'
;MLRPQPIADEERLTRIRRLREKMAAENVDAVFLGATSNLRYFTGLEWGMSERLCGALISHEKLTYIVPAFEHSRLEELPHLSGDIVVWQEDESPFDKLTMLLHPKGILAVDEAIPANFFLALASLIGHSRLTGAHQFTTYLRMEKSENEIALIQYAMDVTLEVQKRVRDFLRPGISSYEVIKFIDEAHRKLCRNGSSFAIVSFGKATSIPHGVESEQILQKQDPVLIDIGTTVEGYHSDITRTYMIGDVTDDFAKKWDIEKQLQNIVFNACKIGGRAADVDNAGRKALEMVDLGPNYQLPGIPHRIGHGLGLNIHEEPYVSRHDNTILKPGMCFSDEPTLIFPGKLGIRLEDAIYMTKDGPKWFTQPALDPVTV
;
A
#
# COMPACT_ATOMS: atom_id res chain seq x y z
N MET A 1 -22.43 0.81 6.99
CA MET A 1 -21.81 0.75 5.65
C MET A 1 -22.11 -0.59 5.00
N LEU A 2 -22.50 -0.62 3.74
CA LEU A 2 -22.69 -1.87 2.99
C LEU A 2 -21.32 -2.34 2.49
N ARG A 3 -20.93 -3.59 2.82
CA ARG A 3 -19.64 -4.15 2.38
C ARG A 3 -19.69 -4.40 0.86
N PRO A 4 -18.69 -3.93 0.08
CA PRO A 4 -18.60 -4.22 -1.34
C PRO A 4 -18.39 -5.72 -1.62
N GLN A 5 -18.73 -6.14 -2.83
CA GLN A 5 -18.48 -7.51 -3.28
C GLN A 5 -16.97 -7.71 -3.53
N PRO A 6 -16.45 -8.91 -3.32
CA PRO A 6 -15.08 -9.26 -3.75
C PRO A 6 -14.89 -9.05 -5.26
N ILE A 7 -13.65 -8.93 -5.69
CA ILE A 7 -13.31 -8.85 -7.13
C ILE A 7 -13.80 -10.12 -7.83
N ALA A 8 -14.59 -9.92 -8.88
CA ALA A 8 -15.17 -11.03 -9.64
C ALA A 8 -14.14 -11.70 -10.59
N ASP A 9 -14.38 -12.94 -10.96
CA ASP A 9 -13.52 -13.69 -11.87
C ASP A 9 -13.47 -13.07 -13.28
N GLU A 10 -14.56 -12.48 -13.76
CA GLU A 10 -14.61 -11.75 -15.02
C GLU A 10 -13.66 -10.55 -15.04
N GLU A 11 -13.51 -9.87 -13.91
CA GLU A 11 -12.55 -8.77 -13.77
C GLU A 11 -11.12 -9.29 -13.81
N ARG A 12 -10.81 -10.39 -13.09
CA ARG A 12 -9.50 -11.05 -13.12
C ARG A 12 -9.14 -11.55 -14.52
N LEU A 13 -10.08 -12.15 -15.23
CA LEU A 13 -9.90 -12.57 -16.63
C LEU A 13 -9.62 -11.38 -17.55
N THR A 14 -10.27 -10.25 -17.30
CA THR A 14 -9.98 -9.00 -18.02
C THR A 14 -8.56 -8.47 -17.74
N ARG A 15 -8.09 -8.57 -16.49
CA ARG A 15 -6.70 -8.22 -16.10
C ARG A 15 -5.69 -9.12 -16.81
N ILE A 16 -5.93 -10.44 -16.86
CA ILE A 16 -5.09 -11.41 -17.58
C ILE A 16 -5.07 -11.11 -19.09
N ARG A 17 -6.20 -10.77 -19.68
CA ARG A 17 -6.25 -10.39 -21.11
C ARG A 17 -5.39 -9.17 -21.39
N ARG A 18 -5.51 -8.10 -20.60
CA ARG A 18 -4.68 -6.89 -20.71
C ARG A 18 -3.19 -7.18 -20.49
N LEU A 19 -2.86 -8.09 -19.55
CA LEU A 19 -1.51 -8.57 -19.34
C LEU A 19 -0.97 -9.25 -20.60
N ARG A 20 -1.72 -10.16 -21.20
CA ARG A 20 -1.35 -10.87 -22.44
C ARG A 20 -1.17 -9.94 -23.64
N GLU A 21 -2.01 -8.92 -23.76
CA GLU A 21 -1.86 -7.86 -24.78
C GLU A 21 -0.52 -7.13 -24.63
N LYS A 22 -0.14 -6.78 -23.40
CA LYS A 22 1.15 -6.15 -23.10
C LYS A 22 2.33 -7.09 -23.34
N MET A 23 2.20 -8.36 -22.94
CA MET A 23 3.20 -9.40 -23.20
C MET A 23 3.48 -9.53 -24.72
N ALA A 24 2.42 -9.59 -25.52
CA ALA A 24 2.53 -9.69 -26.99
C ALA A 24 3.22 -8.46 -27.59
N ALA A 25 2.90 -7.25 -27.12
CA ALA A 25 3.53 -6.00 -27.58
C ALA A 25 5.04 -5.93 -27.28
N GLU A 26 5.48 -6.54 -26.18
CA GLU A 26 6.87 -6.52 -25.71
C GLU A 26 7.64 -7.82 -26.03
N ASN A 27 7.03 -8.75 -26.78
CA ASN A 27 7.59 -10.07 -27.12
C ASN A 27 8.01 -10.90 -25.88
N VAL A 28 7.19 -10.89 -24.83
CA VAL A 28 7.35 -11.72 -23.65
C VAL A 28 6.41 -12.91 -23.75
N ASP A 29 6.91 -14.14 -23.54
CA ASP A 29 6.15 -15.38 -23.73
C ASP A 29 5.34 -15.76 -22.50
N ALA A 30 5.83 -15.46 -21.31
CA ALA A 30 5.15 -15.76 -20.07
C ALA A 30 5.53 -14.80 -18.96
N VAL A 31 4.64 -14.66 -17.98
CA VAL A 31 4.87 -13.96 -16.71
C VAL A 31 4.71 -14.95 -15.57
N PHE A 32 5.74 -15.09 -14.73
CA PHE A 32 5.67 -15.84 -13.48
C PHE A 32 5.38 -14.90 -12.33
N LEU A 33 4.32 -15.17 -11.61
CA LEU A 33 3.86 -14.48 -10.39
C LEU A 33 4.11 -15.40 -9.20
N GLY A 34 4.96 -14.98 -8.27
CA GLY A 34 5.18 -15.67 -7.01
C GLY A 34 4.04 -15.45 -6.02
N ALA A 35 4.19 -15.95 -4.79
CA ALA A 35 3.23 -15.76 -3.70
C ALA A 35 3.21 -14.30 -3.20
N THR A 36 2.82 -13.38 -4.05
CA THR A 36 2.83 -11.93 -3.87
C THR A 36 1.43 -11.35 -4.10
N SER A 37 1.29 -10.04 -3.92
CA SER A 37 0.06 -9.32 -4.26
C SER A 37 -0.28 -9.40 -5.75
N ASN A 38 0.72 -9.62 -6.63
CA ASN A 38 0.49 -9.84 -8.05
C ASN A 38 -0.27 -11.15 -8.30
N LEU A 39 0.07 -12.24 -7.61
CA LEU A 39 -0.67 -13.50 -7.69
C LEU A 39 -2.14 -13.27 -7.33
N ARG A 40 -2.41 -12.63 -6.20
CA ARG A 40 -3.77 -12.31 -5.77
C ARG A 40 -4.51 -11.42 -6.78
N TYR A 41 -3.84 -10.40 -7.31
CA TYR A 41 -4.44 -9.45 -8.26
C TYR A 41 -4.94 -10.13 -9.53
N PHE A 42 -4.14 -11.03 -10.12
CA PHE A 42 -4.48 -11.68 -11.37
C PHE A 42 -5.33 -12.93 -11.20
N THR A 43 -5.14 -13.69 -10.13
CA THR A 43 -5.75 -15.01 -9.98
C THR A 43 -6.76 -15.11 -8.85
N GLY A 44 -6.74 -14.21 -7.90
CA GLY A 44 -7.52 -14.30 -6.66
C GLY A 44 -6.87 -15.15 -5.58
N LEU A 45 -5.84 -15.95 -5.93
CA LEU A 45 -5.16 -16.81 -4.97
C LEU A 45 -4.37 -15.98 -3.95
N GLU A 46 -4.72 -16.14 -2.69
CA GLU A 46 -3.94 -15.62 -1.58
C GLU A 46 -3.03 -16.70 -1.01
N TRP A 47 -1.73 -16.49 -1.11
CA TRP A 47 -0.73 -17.43 -0.65
C TRP A 47 0.42 -16.74 0.08
N GLY A 48 0.85 -17.31 1.20
CA GLY A 48 1.98 -16.79 1.96
C GLY A 48 3.33 -17.10 1.30
N MET A 49 4.22 -16.09 1.26
CA MET A 49 5.59 -16.30 0.79
C MET A 49 6.35 -17.25 1.75
N SER A 50 7.05 -18.22 1.18
CA SER A 50 7.92 -19.13 1.91
C SER A 50 9.18 -19.46 1.09
N GLU A 51 10.02 -20.34 1.61
CA GLU A 51 11.18 -20.90 0.90
C GLU A 51 10.77 -21.83 -0.25
N ARG A 52 9.51 -22.31 -0.25
CA ARG A 52 8.97 -23.17 -1.30
C ARG A 52 8.34 -22.35 -2.39
N LEU A 53 8.68 -22.65 -3.64
CA LEU A 53 8.08 -21.99 -4.78
C LEU A 53 6.60 -22.35 -4.89
N CYS A 54 5.77 -21.34 -4.75
CA CYS A 54 4.35 -21.38 -5.09
C CYS A 54 4.01 -20.14 -5.93
N GLY A 55 3.22 -20.31 -6.97
CA GLY A 55 2.83 -19.18 -7.82
C GLY A 55 2.05 -19.61 -9.04
N ALA A 56 1.93 -18.68 -9.99
CA ALA A 56 1.25 -18.90 -11.25
C ALA A 56 2.08 -18.43 -12.44
N LEU A 57 2.12 -19.23 -13.48
CA LEU A 57 2.67 -18.89 -14.79
C LEU A 57 1.53 -18.51 -15.72
N ILE A 58 1.53 -17.30 -16.23
CA ILE A 58 0.58 -16.81 -17.23
C ILE A 58 1.29 -16.75 -18.57
N SER A 59 0.94 -17.62 -19.48
CA SER A 59 1.37 -17.59 -20.88
C SER A 59 0.28 -16.96 -21.76
N HIS A 60 0.53 -16.85 -23.09
CA HIS A 60 -0.45 -16.31 -24.02
C HIS A 60 -1.77 -17.11 -24.03
N GLU A 61 -1.72 -18.42 -23.74
CA GLU A 61 -2.87 -19.32 -23.83
C GLU A 61 -3.37 -19.78 -22.46
N LYS A 62 -2.44 -20.01 -21.49
CA LYS A 62 -2.73 -20.74 -20.25
C LYS A 62 -2.47 -19.93 -19.01
N LEU A 63 -3.17 -20.30 -17.97
CA LEU A 63 -2.86 -20.01 -16.57
C LEU A 63 -2.49 -21.34 -15.91
N THR A 64 -1.29 -21.44 -15.35
CA THR A 64 -0.80 -22.66 -14.73
C THR A 64 -0.27 -22.38 -13.34
N TYR A 65 -0.83 -22.99 -12.31
CA TYR A 65 -0.34 -22.92 -10.95
C TYR A 65 0.81 -23.92 -10.74
N ILE A 66 1.82 -23.52 -9.99
CA ILE A 66 2.97 -24.36 -9.64
C ILE A 66 3.03 -24.37 -8.12
N VAL A 67 2.78 -25.53 -7.52
CA VAL A 67 2.63 -25.66 -6.07
C VAL A 67 3.31 -26.94 -5.55
N PRO A 68 3.74 -26.96 -4.27
CA PRO A 68 4.19 -28.20 -3.63
C PRO A 68 3.07 -29.25 -3.62
N ALA A 69 3.39 -30.49 -3.89
CA ALA A 69 2.39 -31.56 -4.00
C ALA A 69 1.56 -31.74 -2.72
N PHE A 70 2.16 -31.58 -1.54
CA PHE A 70 1.46 -31.69 -0.27
C PHE A 70 0.50 -30.50 0.03
N GLU A 71 0.62 -29.39 -0.71
CA GLU A 71 -0.26 -28.21 -0.60
C GLU A 71 -1.36 -28.19 -1.68
N HIS A 72 -1.42 -29.21 -2.56
CA HIS A 72 -2.38 -29.28 -3.66
C HIS A 72 -3.84 -29.14 -3.18
N SER A 73 -4.23 -29.92 -2.17
CA SER A 73 -5.59 -29.85 -1.60
C SER A 73 -5.92 -28.48 -1.03
N ARG A 74 -4.94 -27.80 -0.44
CA ARG A 74 -5.12 -26.43 0.04
C ARG A 74 -5.36 -25.43 -1.11
N LEU A 75 -4.67 -25.59 -2.24
CA LEU A 75 -4.93 -24.78 -3.42
C LEU A 75 -6.38 -24.96 -3.88
N GLU A 76 -6.88 -26.20 -3.95
CA GLU A 76 -8.25 -26.50 -4.39
C GLU A 76 -9.34 -25.89 -3.49
N GLU A 77 -9.06 -25.72 -2.19
CA GLU A 77 -10.00 -25.12 -1.23
C GLU A 77 -10.00 -23.58 -1.26
N LEU A 78 -8.92 -22.95 -1.72
CA LEU A 78 -8.80 -21.50 -1.74
C LEU A 78 -9.50 -20.88 -2.97
N PRO A 79 -10.13 -19.69 -2.83
CA PRO A 79 -10.70 -18.98 -3.98
C PRO A 79 -9.61 -18.59 -4.98
N HIS A 80 -9.73 -19.02 -6.22
CA HIS A 80 -8.83 -18.66 -7.31
C HIS A 80 -9.46 -18.91 -8.68
N LEU A 81 -8.94 -18.25 -9.72
CA LEU A 81 -9.33 -18.59 -11.11
C LEU A 81 -8.92 -20.01 -11.45
N SER A 82 -9.76 -20.68 -12.22
CA SER A 82 -9.45 -22.01 -12.76
C SER A 82 -8.24 -21.96 -13.69
N GLY A 83 -7.34 -22.93 -13.57
CA GLY A 83 -6.14 -23.07 -14.38
C GLY A 83 -5.54 -24.47 -14.29
N ASP A 84 -4.54 -24.76 -15.14
CA ASP A 84 -3.76 -26.00 -15.03
C ASP A 84 -2.98 -26.00 -13.72
N ILE A 85 -2.73 -27.20 -13.14
CA ILE A 85 -1.93 -27.32 -11.91
C ILE A 85 -0.75 -28.23 -12.17
N VAL A 86 0.44 -27.76 -11.87
CA VAL A 86 1.69 -28.52 -11.86
C VAL A 86 2.19 -28.63 -10.43
N VAL A 87 2.27 -29.84 -9.94
CA VAL A 87 2.80 -30.13 -8.60
C VAL A 87 4.27 -30.56 -8.68
N TRP A 88 5.02 -30.29 -7.61
CA TRP A 88 6.38 -30.75 -7.43
C TRP A 88 6.55 -31.40 -6.05
N GLN A 89 7.35 -32.47 -6.00
CA GLN A 89 7.67 -33.19 -4.77
C GLN A 89 8.88 -32.58 -4.07
N GLU A 90 9.07 -32.84 -2.76
CA GLU A 90 10.19 -32.28 -1.98
C GLU A 90 11.58 -32.69 -2.51
N ASP A 91 11.69 -33.77 -3.27
CA ASP A 91 12.89 -34.23 -3.96
C ASP A 91 13.01 -33.78 -5.42
N GLU A 92 12.08 -32.94 -5.90
CA GLU A 92 12.08 -32.35 -7.26
C GLU A 92 12.44 -30.86 -7.22
N SER A 93 12.99 -30.35 -8.33
CA SER A 93 13.21 -28.91 -8.52
C SER A 93 11.92 -28.24 -9.05
N PRO A 94 11.31 -27.32 -8.29
CA PRO A 94 10.15 -26.57 -8.80
C PRO A 94 10.52 -25.66 -9.98
N PHE A 95 11.79 -25.24 -10.06
CA PHE A 95 12.28 -24.39 -11.15
C PHE A 95 12.39 -25.16 -12.46
N ASP A 96 12.78 -26.44 -12.41
CA ASP A 96 12.75 -27.31 -13.59
C ASP A 96 11.32 -27.51 -14.09
N LYS A 97 10.37 -27.78 -13.18
CA LYS A 97 8.93 -27.86 -13.54
C LYS A 97 8.42 -26.59 -14.21
N LEU A 98 8.79 -25.42 -13.68
CA LEU A 98 8.41 -24.13 -14.26
C LEU A 98 9.04 -23.94 -15.65
N THR A 99 10.33 -24.22 -15.78
CA THR A 99 11.05 -23.97 -17.05
C THR A 99 10.63 -24.92 -18.17
N MET A 100 10.16 -26.13 -17.85
CA MET A 100 9.57 -27.06 -18.81
C MET A 100 8.27 -26.56 -19.45
N LEU A 101 7.59 -25.61 -18.82
CA LEU A 101 6.36 -24.98 -19.37
C LEU A 101 6.67 -23.84 -20.36
N LEU A 102 7.92 -23.41 -20.45
CA LEU A 102 8.33 -22.29 -21.29
C LEU A 102 8.68 -22.74 -22.71
N HIS A 103 8.40 -21.88 -23.68
CA HIS A 103 8.97 -22.06 -25.02
C HIS A 103 10.51 -22.07 -24.95
N PRO A 104 11.21 -22.95 -25.71
CA PRO A 104 12.68 -23.11 -25.60
C PRO A 104 13.51 -21.83 -25.79
N LYS A 105 12.97 -20.83 -26.49
CA LYS A 105 13.59 -19.51 -26.72
C LYS A 105 12.78 -18.38 -26.11
N GLY A 106 11.72 -18.68 -25.35
CA GLY A 106 10.79 -17.69 -24.82
C GLY A 106 11.41 -16.84 -23.73
N ILE A 107 10.96 -15.60 -23.65
CA ILE A 107 11.29 -14.65 -22.58
C ILE A 107 10.30 -14.81 -21.43
N LEU A 108 10.82 -14.97 -20.24
CA LEU A 108 10.05 -15.03 -18.99
C LEU A 108 10.17 -13.71 -18.24
N ALA A 109 9.06 -13.04 -18.02
CA ALA A 109 9.01 -11.95 -17.03
C ALA A 109 8.76 -12.53 -15.64
N VAL A 110 9.53 -12.09 -14.66
CA VAL A 110 9.51 -12.62 -13.30
C VAL A 110 9.08 -11.53 -12.33
N ASP A 111 8.15 -11.85 -11.44
CA ASP A 111 7.71 -10.97 -10.37
C ASP A 111 8.89 -10.56 -9.49
N GLU A 112 9.15 -9.26 -9.37
CA GLU A 112 10.30 -8.73 -8.63
C GLU A 112 10.19 -8.86 -7.12
N ALA A 113 9.00 -9.15 -6.60
CA ALA A 113 8.76 -9.34 -5.18
C ALA A 113 9.05 -10.77 -4.68
N ILE A 114 9.50 -11.67 -5.56
CA ILE A 114 9.92 -13.03 -5.15
C ILE A 114 11.30 -13.00 -4.48
N PRO A 115 11.66 -14.03 -3.68
CA PRO A 115 12.99 -14.17 -3.14
C PRO A 115 14.07 -14.20 -4.23
N ALA A 116 15.18 -13.51 -4.03
CA ALA A 116 16.27 -13.41 -5.01
C ALA A 116 16.84 -14.77 -5.41
N ASN A 117 16.86 -15.75 -4.50
CA ASN A 117 17.29 -17.11 -4.81
C ASN A 117 16.41 -17.80 -5.86
N PHE A 118 15.12 -17.48 -5.93
CA PHE A 118 14.24 -18.01 -6.98
C PHE A 118 14.63 -17.45 -8.35
N PHE A 119 14.86 -16.14 -8.43
CA PHE A 119 15.36 -15.52 -9.65
C PHE A 119 16.70 -16.08 -10.10
N LEU A 120 17.65 -16.26 -9.16
CA LEU A 120 18.97 -16.84 -9.46
C LEU A 120 18.88 -18.28 -9.92
N ALA A 121 17.98 -19.10 -9.36
CA ALA A 121 17.74 -20.47 -9.81
C ALA A 121 17.19 -20.49 -11.26
N LEU A 122 16.21 -19.65 -11.58
CA LEU A 122 15.70 -19.51 -12.95
C LEU A 122 16.80 -19.04 -13.91
N ALA A 123 17.59 -18.04 -13.52
CA ALA A 123 18.68 -17.53 -14.34
C ALA A 123 19.75 -18.58 -14.64
N SER A 124 20.03 -19.47 -13.69
CA SER A 124 20.94 -20.60 -13.86
C SER A 124 20.43 -21.64 -14.87
N LEU A 125 19.10 -21.84 -14.94
CA LEU A 125 18.49 -22.84 -15.81
C LEU A 125 18.27 -22.34 -17.25
N ILE A 126 17.80 -21.11 -17.41
CA ILE A 126 17.41 -20.63 -18.74
C ILE A 126 18.28 -19.49 -19.27
N GLY A 127 19.20 -18.96 -18.45
CA GLY A 127 20.07 -17.85 -18.77
C GLY A 127 19.46 -16.48 -18.57
N HIS A 128 20.25 -15.51 -18.13
CA HIS A 128 19.80 -14.13 -17.86
C HIS A 128 19.18 -13.44 -19.08
N SER A 129 19.61 -13.75 -20.30
CA SER A 129 19.08 -13.15 -21.53
C SER A 129 17.63 -13.51 -21.82
N ARG A 130 17.08 -14.51 -21.14
CA ARG A 130 15.68 -14.93 -21.26
C ARG A 130 14.81 -14.48 -20.08
N LEU A 131 15.37 -13.67 -19.19
CA LEU A 131 14.63 -13.13 -18.03
C LEU A 131 14.49 -11.62 -18.15
N THR A 132 13.31 -11.14 -17.76
CA THR A 132 13.02 -9.71 -17.55
C THR A 132 12.19 -9.54 -16.29
N GLY A 133 12.06 -8.32 -15.78
CA GLY A 133 11.16 -8.03 -14.66
C GLY A 133 9.70 -7.97 -15.10
N ALA A 134 8.79 -8.41 -14.24
CA ALA A 134 7.36 -8.34 -14.48
C ALA A 134 6.75 -6.96 -14.18
N HIS A 135 7.50 -6.07 -13.53
CA HIS A 135 7.03 -4.77 -13.08
C HIS A 135 6.29 -3.98 -14.16
N GLN A 136 6.88 -3.81 -15.34
CA GLN A 136 6.26 -3.10 -16.45
C GLN A 136 4.98 -3.74 -16.99
N PHE A 137 4.70 -5.00 -16.65
CA PHE A 137 3.51 -5.74 -17.06
C PHE A 137 2.42 -5.72 -16.01
N THR A 138 2.76 -5.63 -14.75
CA THR A 138 1.84 -5.76 -13.62
C THR A 138 1.47 -4.42 -13.00
N THR A 139 2.46 -3.55 -12.79
CA THR A 139 2.31 -2.31 -12.02
C THR A 139 1.36 -1.32 -12.68
N TYR A 140 1.44 -1.13 -14.01
CA TYR A 140 0.54 -0.20 -14.70
C TYR A 140 -0.94 -0.60 -14.58
N LEU A 141 -1.24 -1.90 -14.49
CA LEU A 141 -2.59 -2.40 -14.28
C LEU A 141 -3.06 -2.14 -12.85
N ARG A 142 -2.17 -2.34 -11.87
CA ARG A 142 -2.47 -2.15 -10.46
C ARG A 142 -2.58 -0.68 -10.07
N MET A 143 -1.83 0.20 -10.73
CA MET A 143 -1.92 1.65 -10.47
C MET A 143 -3.31 2.22 -10.79
N GLU A 144 -3.93 1.80 -11.90
CA GLU A 144 -5.24 2.27 -12.35
C GLU A 144 -6.34 1.36 -11.79
N LYS A 145 -6.84 1.64 -10.59
CA LYS A 145 -7.87 0.86 -9.89
C LYS A 145 -9.20 0.90 -10.63
N SER A 146 -9.87 -0.23 -10.67
CA SER A 146 -11.25 -0.33 -11.13
C SER A 146 -12.21 0.32 -10.11
N GLU A 147 -13.45 0.56 -10.53
CA GLU A 147 -14.50 1.07 -9.62
C GLU A 147 -14.73 0.12 -8.44
N ASN A 148 -14.62 -1.19 -8.64
CA ASN A 148 -14.77 -2.17 -7.59
C ASN A 148 -13.59 -2.16 -6.60
N GLU A 149 -12.35 -2.02 -7.10
CA GLU A 149 -11.17 -1.83 -6.25
C GLU A 149 -11.28 -0.54 -5.42
N ILE A 150 -11.72 0.56 -6.02
CA ILE A 150 -11.98 1.84 -5.32
C ILE A 150 -13.05 1.66 -4.25
N ALA A 151 -14.12 0.91 -4.52
CA ALA A 151 -15.17 0.65 -3.54
C ALA A 151 -14.64 -0.17 -2.33
N LEU A 152 -13.75 -1.14 -2.55
CA LEU A 152 -13.11 -1.92 -1.49
C LEU A 152 -12.19 -1.05 -0.63
N ILE A 153 -11.37 -0.19 -1.26
CA ILE A 153 -10.52 0.79 -0.57
C ILE A 153 -11.40 1.76 0.22
N GLN A 154 -12.45 2.30 -0.39
CA GLN A 154 -13.39 3.21 0.29
C GLN A 154 -13.98 2.60 1.56
N TYR A 155 -14.42 1.34 1.49
CA TYR A 155 -14.96 0.65 2.65
C TYR A 155 -13.89 0.44 3.75
N ALA A 156 -12.66 0.10 3.37
CA ALA A 156 -11.54 -0.02 4.31
C ALA A 156 -11.23 1.34 4.98
N MET A 157 -11.21 2.43 4.20
CA MET A 157 -11.01 3.79 4.69
C MET A 157 -12.12 4.23 5.66
N ASP A 158 -13.39 3.96 5.32
CA ASP A 158 -14.53 4.28 6.20
C ASP A 158 -14.46 3.55 7.54
N VAL A 159 -14.05 2.26 7.52
CA VAL A 159 -13.82 1.47 8.74
C VAL A 159 -12.70 2.08 9.58
N THR A 160 -11.56 2.41 8.95
CA THR A 160 -10.41 2.99 9.65
C THR A 160 -10.71 4.37 10.21
N LEU A 161 -11.45 5.21 9.49
CA LEU A 161 -11.89 6.52 10.00
C LEU A 161 -12.80 6.37 11.23
N GLU A 162 -13.68 5.36 11.24
CA GLU A 162 -14.52 5.07 12.42
C GLU A 162 -13.66 4.57 13.60
N VAL A 163 -12.61 3.77 13.34
CA VAL A 163 -11.66 3.36 14.38
C VAL A 163 -10.89 4.56 14.93
N GLN A 164 -10.42 5.49 14.07
CA GLN A 164 -9.77 6.74 14.50
C GLN A 164 -10.65 7.52 15.50
N LYS A 165 -11.96 7.65 15.23
CA LYS A 165 -12.89 8.32 16.15
C LYS A 165 -12.98 7.60 17.50
N ARG A 166 -13.08 6.27 17.49
CA ARG A 166 -13.15 5.47 18.73
C ARG A 166 -11.84 5.52 19.52
N VAL A 167 -10.70 5.52 18.83
CA VAL A 167 -9.39 5.66 19.47
C VAL A 167 -9.28 7.01 20.16
N ARG A 168 -9.66 8.10 19.51
CA ARG A 168 -9.68 9.42 20.10
C ARG A 168 -10.43 9.44 21.42
N ASP A 169 -11.64 8.86 21.46
CA ASP A 169 -12.49 8.82 22.66
C ASP A 169 -11.93 7.86 23.75
N PHE A 170 -11.01 6.95 23.37
CA PHE A 170 -10.36 6.00 24.28
C PHE A 170 -9.10 6.56 24.95
N LEU A 171 -8.44 7.55 24.34
CA LEU A 171 -7.22 8.16 24.84
C LEU A 171 -7.45 8.88 26.17
N ARG A 172 -6.53 8.71 27.12
CA ARG A 172 -6.51 9.40 28.42
C ARG A 172 -5.10 9.36 29.01
N PRO A 173 -4.69 10.37 29.80
CA PRO A 173 -3.41 10.30 30.49
C PRO A 173 -3.27 9.02 31.32
N GLY A 174 -2.08 8.42 31.28
CA GLY A 174 -1.74 7.17 31.97
C GLY A 174 -1.97 5.90 31.15
N ILE A 175 -2.64 5.97 29.97
CA ILE A 175 -2.77 4.81 29.08
C ILE A 175 -1.45 4.50 28.38
N SER A 176 -1.17 3.22 28.12
CA SER A 176 0.01 2.82 27.37
C SER A 176 -0.26 2.76 25.86
N SER A 177 0.81 2.97 25.06
CA SER A 177 0.74 2.81 23.60
C SER A 177 0.32 1.39 23.19
N TYR A 178 0.71 0.37 23.95
CA TYR A 178 0.32 -1.02 23.69
C TYR A 178 -1.18 -1.28 23.96
N GLU A 179 -1.75 -0.66 24.99
CA GLU A 179 -3.20 -0.72 25.24
C GLU A 179 -3.98 -0.08 24.10
N VAL A 180 -3.48 1.04 23.55
CA VAL A 180 -4.10 1.72 22.41
C VAL A 180 -3.98 0.86 21.12
N ILE A 181 -2.82 0.29 20.83
CA ILE A 181 -2.62 -0.63 19.68
C ILE A 181 -3.59 -1.82 19.78
N LYS A 182 -3.70 -2.43 20.95
CA LYS A 182 -4.63 -3.54 21.17
C LYS A 182 -6.09 -3.12 20.94
N PHE A 183 -6.48 -1.96 21.44
CA PHE A 183 -7.84 -1.43 21.24
C PHE A 183 -8.13 -1.20 19.74
N ILE A 184 -7.16 -0.66 18.99
CA ILE A 184 -7.24 -0.43 17.55
C ILE A 184 -7.50 -1.75 16.80
N ASP A 185 -6.70 -2.79 17.08
CA ASP A 185 -6.86 -4.10 16.45
C ASP A 185 -8.22 -4.72 16.73
N GLU A 186 -8.66 -4.69 17.99
CA GLU A 186 -9.98 -5.18 18.39
C GLU A 186 -11.12 -4.38 17.73
N ALA A 187 -10.97 -3.08 17.57
CA ALA A 187 -11.96 -2.23 16.92
C ALA A 187 -12.08 -2.55 15.42
N HIS A 188 -10.95 -2.73 14.72
CA HIS A 188 -10.95 -3.16 13.32
C HIS A 188 -11.62 -4.54 13.17
N ARG A 189 -11.28 -5.53 14.01
CA ARG A 189 -11.90 -6.87 13.97
C ARG A 189 -13.41 -6.83 14.17
N LYS A 190 -13.91 -5.95 15.02
CA LYS A 190 -15.36 -5.80 15.24
C LYS A 190 -16.08 -5.19 14.04
N LEU A 191 -15.41 -4.35 13.24
CA LEU A 191 -16.04 -3.64 12.12
C LEU A 191 -15.90 -4.37 10.77
N CYS A 192 -14.77 -5.00 10.50
CA CYS A 192 -14.50 -5.61 9.18
C CYS A 192 -13.98 -7.05 9.22
N ARG A 193 -13.91 -7.69 10.38
CA ARG A 193 -13.37 -9.04 10.66
C ARG A 193 -11.85 -9.14 10.59
N ASN A 194 -11.18 -8.36 9.76
CA ASN A 194 -9.73 -8.27 9.75
C ASN A 194 -9.27 -7.36 10.91
N GLY A 195 -8.11 -7.67 11.48
CA GLY A 195 -7.45 -6.78 12.42
C GLY A 195 -6.81 -5.59 11.72
N SER A 196 -6.00 -4.86 12.47
CA SER A 196 -5.13 -3.85 11.87
C SER A 196 -4.10 -4.52 10.97
N SER A 197 -3.87 -3.96 9.80
CA SER A 197 -2.71 -4.33 8.96
C SER A 197 -1.42 -3.76 9.52
N PHE A 198 -1.53 -2.59 10.16
CA PHE A 198 -0.49 -1.94 10.95
C PHE A 198 -1.14 -0.96 11.93
N ALA A 199 -0.38 -0.56 12.97
CA ALA A 199 -0.78 0.48 13.91
C ALA A 199 0.48 1.15 14.51
N ILE A 200 0.69 2.43 14.21
CA ILE A 200 1.70 3.29 14.81
C ILE A 200 1.01 4.19 15.82
N VAL A 201 1.42 4.11 17.08
CA VAL A 201 0.91 4.92 18.17
C VAL A 201 2.08 5.60 18.85
N SER A 202 2.17 6.91 18.73
CA SER A 202 3.28 7.71 19.26
C SER A 202 2.79 8.82 20.16
N PHE A 203 3.44 8.99 21.33
CA PHE A 203 3.11 10.00 22.33
C PHE A 203 4.27 10.96 22.55
N GLY A 204 3.98 12.24 22.78
CA GLY A 204 4.95 13.27 23.11
C GLY A 204 6.02 13.39 22.03
N LYS A 205 7.29 13.41 22.45
CA LYS A 205 8.45 13.52 21.54
C LYS A 205 8.61 12.36 20.57
N ALA A 206 8.03 11.19 20.86
CA ALA A 206 8.07 10.03 19.96
C ALA A 206 7.32 10.28 18.65
N THR A 207 6.37 11.22 18.61
CA THR A 207 5.71 11.64 17.37
C THR A 207 6.71 12.17 16.31
N SER A 208 7.90 12.65 16.74
CA SER A 208 8.96 13.09 15.82
C SER A 208 9.70 11.97 15.11
N ILE A 209 9.35 10.70 15.36
CA ILE A 209 9.89 9.51 14.70
C ILE A 209 8.78 8.94 13.79
N PRO A 210 8.90 9.06 12.45
CA PRO A 210 7.78 8.79 11.52
C PRO A 210 7.14 7.42 11.66
N HIS A 211 7.94 6.37 11.91
CA HIS A 211 7.43 4.99 12.11
C HIS A 211 7.29 4.61 13.58
N GLY A 212 7.29 5.61 14.48
CA GLY A 212 7.15 5.38 15.92
C GLY A 212 8.40 4.80 16.58
N VAL A 213 8.23 4.32 17.81
CA VAL A 213 9.25 3.64 18.61
C VAL A 213 8.71 2.29 19.08
N GLU A 214 9.59 1.30 19.21
CA GLU A 214 9.20 -0.04 19.67
C GLU A 214 8.90 -0.09 21.18
N SER A 215 9.49 0.84 21.96
CA SER A 215 9.30 0.86 23.42
C SER A 215 7.90 1.34 23.80
N GLU A 216 7.34 0.73 24.84
CA GLU A 216 6.08 1.16 25.44
C GLU A 216 6.19 2.62 25.90
N GLN A 217 5.16 3.40 25.59
CA GLN A 217 5.02 4.79 25.95
C GLN A 217 3.79 4.96 26.87
N ILE A 218 3.88 5.83 27.86
CA ILE A 218 2.74 6.18 28.73
C ILE A 218 2.32 7.60 28.43
N LEU A 219 1.09 7.77 27.98
CA LEU A 219 0.53 9.07 27.62
C LEU A 219 0.51 10.03 28.81
N GLN A 220 1.11 11.20 28.64
CA GLN A 220 1.12 12.23 29.65
C GLN A 220 0.09 13.34 29.33
N LYS A 221 -0.21 14.16 30.30
CA LYS A 221 -0.95 15.41 30.07
C LYS A 221 -0.16 16.33 29.14
N GLN A 222 -0.84 16.99 28.21
CA GLN A 222 -0.23 17.90 27.23
C GLN A 222 0.70 17.24 26.21
N ASP A 223 0.61 15.90 26.05
CA ASP A 223 1.32 15.22 24.98
C ASP A 223 0.60 15.37 23.63
N PRO A 224 1.32 15.63 22.54
CA PRO A 224 0.82 15.32 21.20
C PRO A 224 0.72 13.79 21.04
N VAL A 225 -0.30 13.34 20.34
CA VAL A 225 -0.56 11.93 20.03
C VAL A 225 -0.70 11.78 18.52
N LEU A 226 0.15 10.95 17.93
CA LEU A 226 0.05 10.57 16.51
C LEU A 226 -0.43 9.12 16.44
N ILE A 227 -1.55 8.91 15.75
CA ILE A 227 -2.15 7.61 15.49
C ILE A 227 -2.22 7.40 13.97
N ASP A 228 -1.46 6.43 13.49
CA ASP A 228 -1.39 6.04 12.09
C ASP A 228 -1.77 4.57 11.96
N ILE A 229 -2.90 4.31 11.30
CA ILE A 229 -3.55 3.00 11.31
C ILE A 229 -4.18 2.63 9.98
N GLY A 230 -4.18 1.33 9.71
CA GLY A 230 -4.86 0.76 8.57
C GLY A 230 -5.40 -0.65 8.82
N THR A 231 -6.30 -1.06 7.94
CA THR A 231 -6.81 -2.44 7.86
C THR A 231 -6.85 -2.88 6.40
N THR A 232 -7.30 -4.11 6.16
CA THR A 232 -7.53 -4.61 4.80
C THR A 232 -8.95 -5.13 4.62
N VAL A 233 -9.50 -4.91 3.42
CA VAL A 233 -10.77 -5.51 2.99
C VAL A 233 -10.54 -6.17 1.64
N GLU A 234 -10.75 -7.48 1.57
CA GLU A 234 -10.40 -8.28 0.38
C GLU A 234 -8.94 -8.06 -0.09
N GLY A 235 -8.02 -7.76 0.87
CA GLY A 235 -6.62 -7.45 0.65
C GLY A 235 -6.31 -6.01 0.28
N TYR A 236 -7.30 -5.17 0.01
CA TYR A 236 -7.09 -3.75 -0.27
C TYR A 236 -6.94 -2.97 1.03
N HIS A 237 -5.88 -2.19 1.12
CA HIS A 237 -5.48 -1.44 2.31
C HIS A 237 -6.23 -0.13 2.47
N SER A 238 -6.38 0.29 3.72
CA SER A 238 -6.62 1.65 4.14
C SER A 238 -5.40 2.21 4.87
N ASP A 239 -5.28 3.54 4.88
CA ASP A 239 -4.19 4.27 5.50
C ASP A 239 -4.68 5.65 5.96
N ILE A 240 -4.64 5.92 7.28
CA ILE A 240 -5.11 7.18 7.85
C ILE A 240 -4.28 7.54 9.07
N THR A 241 -3.62 8.70 9.02
CA THR A 241 -2.97 9.29 10.20
C THR A 241 -3.74 10.49 10.72
N ARG A 242 -3.81 10.59 12.04
CA ARG A 242 -4.28 11.77 12.78
C ARG A 242 -3.30 12.15 13.88
N THR A 243 -3.09 13.45 14.06
CA THR A 243 -2.33 13.97 15.19
C THR A 243 -3.24 14.82 16.06
N TYR A 244 -3.33 14.43 17.34
CA TYR A 244 -4.15 15.05 18.37
C TYR A 244 -3.28 15.73 19.44
N MET A 245 -3.90 16.56 20.28
CA MET A 245 -3.31 17.07 21.52
C MET A 245 -4.12 16.57 22.72
N ILE A 246 -3.46 16.10 23.75
CA ILE A 246 -4.10 15.76 25.03
C ILE A 246 -4.13 17.00 25.93
N GLY A 247 -5.32 17.42 26.33
CA GLY A 247 -5.53 18.64 27.10
C GLY A 247 -5.63 19.90 26.21
N ASP A 248 -5.14 21.04 26.70
CA ASP A 248 -5.26 22.31 25.99
C ASP A 248 -4.34 22.37 24.78
N VAL A 249 -4.86 22.80 23.63
CA VAL A 249 -4.08 23.07 22.43
C VAL A 249 -3.22 24.33 22.65
N THR A 250 -1.91 24.17 22.65
CA THR A 250 -1.00 25.30 22.73
C THR A 250 -0.93 26.06 21.42
N ASP A 251 -0.63 27.37 21.47
CA ASP A 251 -0.46 28.20 20.25
C ASP A 251 0.64 27.64 19.33
N ASP A 252 1.72 27.10 19.90
CA ASP A 252 2.84 26.51 19.14
C ASP A 252 2.39 25.25 18.39
N PHE A 253 1.63 24.37 19.04
CA PHE A 253 1.07 23.18 18.41
C PHE A 253 0.06 23.56 17.32
N ALA A 254 -0.88 24.46 17.62
CA ALA A 254 -1.89 24.93 16.67
C ALA A 254 -1.26 25.48 15.38
N LYS A 255 -0.25 26.34 15.50
CA LYS A 255 0.45 26.91 14.34
C LYS A 255 1.11 25.83 13.47
N LYS A 256 1.77 24.84 14.08
CA LYS A 256 2.43 23.75 13.37
C LYS A 256 1.40 22.82 12.71
N TRP A 257 0.30 22.55 13.42
CA TRP A 257 -0.80 21.75 12.88
C TRP A 257 -1.44 22.45 11.68
N ASP A 258 -1.64 23.77 11.74
CA ASP A 258 -2.19 24.56 10.63
C ASP A 258 -1.25 24.55 9.41
N ILE A 259 0.08 24.59 9.62
CA ILE A 259 1.06 24.44 8.53
C ILE A 259 0.88 23.09 7.86
N GLU A 260 0.83 22.01 8.64
CA GLU A 260 0.63 20.64 8.12
C GLU A 260 -0.70 20.52 7.35
N LYS A 261 -1.76 21.09 7.89
CA LYS A 261 -3.07 21.11 7.24
C LYS A 261 -3.06 21.87 5.91
N GLN A 262 -2.34 22.99 5.85
CA GLN A 262 -2.17 23.75 4.63
C GLN A 262 -1.36 22.99 3.60
N LEU A 263 -0.30 22.26 4.01
CA LEU A 263 0.49 21.40 3.13
C LEU A 263 -0.37 20.30 2.53
N GLN A 264 -1.17 19.59 3.32
CA GLN A 264 -2.12 18.58 2.84
C GLN A 264 -3.06 19.17 1.78
N ASN A 265 -3.63 20.34 2.01
CA ASN A 265 -4.49 21.00 1.04
C ASN A 265 -3.74 21.42 -0.24
N ILE A 266 -2.49 21.85 -0.15
CA ILE A 266 -1.66 22.24 -1.31
C ILE A 266 -1.34 20.98 -2.15
N VAL A 267 -0.98 19.88 -1.51
CA VAL A 267 -0.72 18.58 -2.15
C VAL A 267 -1.96 18.11 -2.91
N PHE A 268 -3.11 18.07 -2.26
CA PHE A 268 -4.38 17.74 -2.90
C PHE A 268 -4.67 18.60 -4.14
N ASN A 269 -4.54 19.93 -4.01
CA ASN A 269 -4.82 20.87 -5.10
C ASN A 269 -3.79 20.80 -6.25
N ALA A 270 -2.61 20.27 -5.99
CA ALA A 270 -1.58 20.02 -7.01
C ALA A 270 -1.86 18.76 -7.84
N CYS A 271 -2.67 17.82 -7.34
CA CYS A 271 -3.06 16.62 -8.07
C CYS A 271 -3.93 16.96 -9.27
N LYS A 272 -3.43 16.74 -10.47
CA LYS A 272 -4.16 17.04 -11.73
C LYS A 272 -4.00 15.87 -12.70
N ILE A 273 -5.08 15.55 -13.41
CA ILE A 273 -5.01 14.58 -14.52
C ILE A 273 -4.01 15.08 -15.56
N GLY A 274 -3.07 14.21 -15.94
CA GLY A 274 -1.97 14.53 -16.86
C GLY A 274 -0.76 15.24 -16.23
N GLY A 275 -0.86 15.63 -14.94
CA GLY A 275 0.30 16.12 -14.16
C GLY A 275 1.20 14.98 -13.70
N ARG A 276 2.40 15.28 -13.22
CA ARG A 276 3.36 14.28 -12.71
C ARG A 276 3.26 14.17 -11.20
N ALA A 277 3.48 12.97 -10.66
CA ALA A 277 3.60 12.75 -9.22
C ALA A 277 4.69 13.65 -8.59
N ALA A 278 5.82 13.86 -9.29
CA ALA A 278 6.88 14.78 -8.88
C ALA A 278 6.40 16.24 -8.72
N ASP A 279 5.47 16.71 -9.53
CA ASP A 279 4.97 18.08 -9.44
C ASP A 279 4.14 18.28 -8.17
N VAL A 280 3.46 17.23 -7.71
CA VAL A 280 2.70 17.21 -6.45
C VAL A 280 3.63 17.33 -5.23
N ASP A 281 4.70 16.50 -5.16
CA ASP A 281 5.71 16.57 -4.10
C ASP A 281 6.41 17.93 -4.10
N ASN A 282 6.79 18.45 -5.28
CA ASN A 282 7.44 19.74 -5.39
C ASN A 282 6.54 20.91 -4.93
N ALA A 283 5.22 20.83 -5.13
CA ALA A 283 4.29 21.87 -4.65
C ALA A 283 4.27 21.94 -3.12
N GLY A 284 4.21 20.79 -2.42
CA GLY A 284 4.27 20.74 -0.97
C GLY A 284 5.59 21.26 -0.42
N ARG A 285 6.73 20.84 -0.99
CA ARG A 285 8.06 21.31 -0.53
C ARG A 285 8.27 22.80 -0.74
N LYS A 286 7.85 23.33 -1.86
CA LYS A 286 7.90 24.78 -2.11
C LYS A 286 7.07 25.58 -1.11
N ALA A 287 5.90 25.06 -0.72
CA ALA A 287 5.08 25.71 0.30
C ALA A 287 5.75 25.68 1.68
N LEU A 288 6.46 24.59 1.99
CA LEU A 288 7.21 24.45 3.23
C LEU A 288 8.36 25.48 3.33
N GLU A 289 9.09 25.71 2.24
CA GLU A 289 10.16 26.72 2.17
C GLU A 289 9.64 28.14 2.42
N MET A 290 8.38 28.43 2.07
CA MET A 290 7.76 29.75 2.32
C MET A 290 7.50 30.03 3.80
N VAL A 291 7.58 29.04 4.67
CA VAL A 291 7.45 29.15 6.14
C VAL A 291 8.75 28.81 6.86
N ASP A 292 9.89 28.95 6.16
CA ASP A 292 11.26 28.75 6.67
C ASP A 292 11.51 27.34 7.23
N LEU A 293 10.87 26.31 6.64
CA LEU A 293 11.08 24.90 6.94
C LEU A 293 11.66 24.16 5.74
N GLY A 294 12.43 23.12 5.96
CA GLY A 294 13.20 22.46 4.91
C GLY A 294 14.53 23.17 4.64
N PRO A 295 15.02 23.28 3.37
CA PRO A 295 14.42 22.82 2.10
C PRO A 295 14.56 21.31 1.85
N ASN A 296 13.88 20.83 0.82
CA ASN A 296 13.93 19.42 0.37
C ASN A 296 13.55 18.46 1.51
N TYR A 297 14.47 17.58 1.92
CA TYR A 297 14.31 16.59 2.99
C TYR A 297 14.98 17.02 4.31
N GLN A 298 15.42 18.30 4.41
CA GLN A 298 16.06 18.81 5.62
C GLN A 298 15.05 19.04 6.75
N LEU A 299 15.53 18.87 7.99
CA LEU A 299 14.74 19.08 9.20
C LEU A 299 15.12 20.39 9.89
N PRO A 300 14.18 21.10 10.53
CA PRO A 300 12.74 20.80 10.61
C PRO A 300 12.05 20.88 9.25
N GLY A 301 11.18 19.90 8.95
CA GLY A 301 10.54 19.81 7.64
C GLY A 301 10.00 18.42 7.37
N ILE A 302 9.83 18.07 6.08
CA ILE A 302 9.31 16.77 5.62
C ILE A 302 10.49 15.87 5.24
N PRO A 303 10.79 14.79 6.00
CA PRO A 303 11.97 13.95 5.79
C PRO A 303 11.78 12.86 4.70
N HIS A 304 10.58 12.60 4.25
CA HIS A 304 10.25 11.54 3.31
C HIS A 304 9.40 12.04 2.12
N ARG A 305 9.00 11.17 1.23
CA ARG A 305 8.03 11.46 0.16
C ARG A 305 6.70 11.94 0.74
N ILE A 306 5.94 12.71 -0.03
CA ILE A 306 4.66 13.28 0.43
C ILE A 306 3.53 12.27 0.42
N GLY A 307 3.69 11.16 -0.32
CA GLY A 307 2.68 10.10 -0.38
C GLY A 307 3.15 8.90 -1.19
N HIS A 308 2.32 7.89 -1.20
CA HIS A 308 2.54 6.64 -1.94
C HIS A 308 1.22 6.05 -2.42
N GLY A 309 1.25 5.31 -3.52
CA GLY A 309 0.12 4.52 -3.96
C GLY A 309 -0.27 3.48 -2.92
N LEU A 310 -1.52 3.12 -2.90
CA LEU A 310 -2.05 2.05 -2.07
C LEU A 310 -3.04 1.19 -2.86
N GLY A 311 -3.13 -0.07 -2.46
CA GLY A 311 -4.01 -1.05 -3.08
C GLY A 311 -3.89 -2.39 -2.37
N LEU A 312 -3.45 -3.43 -3.07
CA LEU A 312 -3.12 -4.73 -2.46
C LEU A 312 -1.80 -4.72 -1.68
N ASN A 313 -0.94 -3.72 -1.90
CA ASN A 313 0.16 -3.38 -0.99
C ASN A 313 -0.19 -2.07 -0.32
N ILE A 314 0.27 -1.90 0.94
CA ILE A 314 0.15 -0.63 1.64
C ILE A 314 0.96 0.45 0.92
N HIS A 315 2.15 0.11 0.44
CA HIS A 315 2.98 0.95 -0.41
C HIS A 315 3.12 0.33 -1.79
N GLU A 316 2.61 1.02 -2.82
CA GLU A 316 2.80 0.67 -4.23
C GLU A 316 2.92 1.95 -5.07
N GLU A 317 3.13 1.85 -6.36
CA GLU A 317 3.15 3.01 -7.26
C GLU A 317 1.74 3.60 -7.50
N PRO A 318 1.70 4.94 -7.77
CA PRO A 318 2.81 5.88 -7.89
C PRO A 318 3.37 6.31 -6.53
N TYR A 319 4.67 6.64 -6.49
CA TYR A 319 5.24 7.29 -5.31
C TYR A 319 5.22 8.80 -5.49
N VAL A 320 4.51 9.52 -4.61
CA VAL A 320 4.43 10.98 -4.67
C VAL A 320 5.73 11.56 -4.11
N SER A 321 6.76 11.54 -4.95
CA SER A 321 8.12 11.99 -4.63
C SER A 321 8.69 12.82 -5.79
N ARG A 322 9.66 13.69 -5.50
CA ARG A 322 10.26 14.62 -6.47
C ARG A 322 10.91 13.97 -7.69
N HIS A 323 11.13 12.68 -7.69
CA HIS A 323 11.77 11.93 -8.78
C HIS A 323 10.80 11.03 -9.55
N ASP A 324 9.55 10.92 -9.10
CA ASP A 324 8.55 10.10 -9.78
C ASP A 324 7.85 10.89 -10.90
N ASN A 325 8.16 10.54 -12.14
CA ASN A 325 7.58 11.14 -13.31
C ASN A 325 6.28 10.46 -13.81
N THR A 326 5.69 9.60 -13.00
CA THR A 326 4.41 8.94 -13.31
C THR A 326 3.34 9.99 -13.58
N ILE A 327 2.68 9.86 -14.73
CA ILE A 327 1.59 10.73 -15.13
C ILE A 327 0.32 10.30 -14.41
N LEU A 328 -0.28 11.21 -13.66
CA LEU A 328 -1.50 10.95 -12.90
C LEU A 328 -2.70 10.73 -13.83
N LYS A 329 -3.39 9.61 -13.64
CA LYS A 329 -4.52 9.16 -14.44
C LYS A 329 -5.73 8.82 -13.56
N PRO A 330 -6.95 8.80 -14.13
CA PRO A 330 -8.12 8.29 -13.41
C PRO A 330 -7.89 6.85 -12.89
N GLY A 331 -8.40 6.56 -11.71
CA GLY A 331 -8.24 5.27 -11.03
C GLY A 331 -6.99 5.17 -10.16
N MET A 332 -6.01 6.05 -10.27
CA MET A 332 -4.86 6.07 -9.36
C MET A 332 -5.28 6.47 -7.96
N CYS A 333 -4.81 5.69 -6.96
CA CYS A 333 -5.07 5.92 -5.54
C CYS A 333 -3.73 6.03 -4.81
N PHE A 334 -3.58 7.06 -3.98
CA PHE A 334 -2.34 7.32 -3.23
C PHE A 334 -2.62 8.13 -1.96
N SER A 335 -1.72 8.03 -0.96
CA SER A 335 -1.78 8.84 0.25
C SER A 335 -1.39 10.30 -0.02
N ASP A 336 -1.91 11.19 0.80
CA ASP A 336 -1.49 12.57 0.98
C ASP A 336 -1.13 12.72 2.45
N GLU A 337 0.17 12.59 2.75
CA GLU A 337 0.70 12.43 4.11
C GLU A 337 1.94 13.31 4.36
N PRO A 338 1.94 14.59 4.05
CA PRO A 338 3.06 15.41 4.48
C PRO A 338 3.23 15.26 5.98
N THR A 339 4.49 15.22 6.44
CA THR A 339 4.81 14.98 7.85
C THR A 339 5.81 16.01 8.32
N LEU A 340 5.37 16.91 9.16
CA LEU A 340 6.26 17.91 9.76
C LEU A 340 7.00 17.32 10.95
N ILE A 341 8.32 17.25 10.86
CA ILE A 341 9.19 16.76 11.93
C ILE A 341 10.02 17.90 12.52
N PHE A 342 9.90 18.09 13.82
CA PHE A 342 10.76 18.93 14.66
C PHE A 342 11.59 17.98 15.54
N PRO A 343 12.86 17.68 15.20
CA PRO A 343 13.63 16.59 15.79
C PRO A 343 13.66 16.61 17.32
N GLY A 344 13.34 15.47 17.93
CA GLY A 344 13.30 15.25 19.39
C GLY A 344 12.26 16.08 20.15
N LYS A 345 11.33 16.73 19.43
CA LYS A 345 10.27 17.56 20.03
C LYS A 345 8.88 17.10 19.61
N LEU A 346 8.58 17.13 18.33
CA LEU A 346 7.22 16.97 17.80
C LEU A 346 7.26 16.48 16.37
N GLY A 347 6.36 15.57 16.03
CA GLY A 347 5.93 15.27 14.66
C GLY A 347 4.44 15.47 14.52
N ILE A 348 4.00 16.01 13.38
CA ILE A 348 2.59 16.13 13.01
C ILE A 348 2.42 15.50 11.64
N ARG A 349 1.51 14.55 11.52
CA ARG A 349 1.05 13.98 10.25
C ARG A 349 -0.46 14.01 10.19
N LEU A 350 -0.98 14.56 9.11
CA LEU A 350 -2.39 14.51 8.73
C LEU A 350 -2.46 13.78 7.40
N GLU A 351 -2.99 12.58 7.43
CA GLU A 351 -3.00 11.72 6.27
C GLU A 351 -4.41 11.29 5.92
N ASP A 352 -4.72 11.44 4.66
CA ASP A 352 -5.88 10.86 4.01
C ASP A 352 -5.48 10.37 2.62
N ALA A 353 -6.17 9.37 2.10
CA ALA A 353 -5.92 8.90 0.74
C ALA A 353 -6.79 9.63 -0.27
N ILE A 354 -6.23 9.80 -1.46
CA ILE A 354 -6.84 10.41 -2.64
C ILE A 354 -7.08 9.33 -3.69
N TYR A 355 -8.16 9.43 -4.45
CA TYR A 355 -8.30 8.75 -5.73
C TYR A 355 -8.55 9.75 -6.85
N MET A 356 -7.92 9.50 -7.99
CA MET A 356 -8.06 10.35 -9.18
C MET A 356 -9.30 9.95 -9.96
N THR A 357 -10.22 10.90 -10.17
CA THR A 357 -11.35 10.74 -11.09
C THR A 357 -11.04 11.40 -12.42
N LYS A 358 -11.92 11.26 -13.41
CA LYS A 358 -11.79 11.99 -14.70
C LYS A 358 -11.80 13.51 -14.52
N ASP A 359 -12.43 13.99 -13.46
CA ASP A 359 -12.59 15.42 -13.15
C ASP A 359 -11.51 15.96 -12.19
N GLY A 360 -10.61 15.11 -11.71
CA GLY A 360 -9.54 15.46 -10.76
C GLY A 360 -9.56 14.63 -9.48
N PRO A 361 -8.82 15.07 -8.44
CA PRO A 361 -8.69 14.32 -7.19
C PRO A 361 -9.96 14.34 -6.35
N LYS A 362 -10.19 13.25 -5.62
CA LYS A 362 -11.21 13.16 -4.56
C LYS A 362 -10.61 12.46 -3.34
N TRP A 363 -11.00 12.94 -2.17
CA TRP A 363 -10.69 12.28 -0.92
C TRP A 363 -11.53 11.02 -0.74
N PHE A 364 -10.93 9.95 -0.22
CA PHE A 364 -11.68 8.80 0.30
C PHE A 364 -12.39 9.13 1.60
N THR A 365 -11.76 9.93 2.46
CA THR A 365 -12.30 10.33 3.76
C THR A 365 -12.29 11.85 3.90
N GLN A 366 -13.06 12.35 4.86
CA GLN A 366 -12.99 13.76 5.20
C GLN A 366 -11.71 14.05 5.99
N PRO A 367 -10.78 14.87 5.49
CA PRO A 367 -9.61 15.29 6.24
C PRO A 367 -9.98 16.03 7.53
N ALA A 368 -9.10 15.95 8.54
CA ALA A 368 -9.26 16.70 9.78
C ALA A 368 -9.42 18.20 9.53
N LEU A 369 -10.33 18.86 10.27
CA LEU A 369 -10.65 20.27 10.08
C LEU A 369 -9.98 21.19 11.12
N ASP A 370 -9.66 20.63 12.28
CA ASP A 370 -9.08 21.34 13.42
C ASP A 370 -8.16 20.43 14.24
N PRO A 371 -7.26 21.00 15.08
CA PRO A 371 -6.43 20.23 16.03
C PRO A 371 -7.28 19.75 17.20
N VAL A 372 -7.96 18.62 17.03
CA VAL A 372 -8.91 18.10 17.99
C VAL A 372 -8.23 17.78 19.32
N THR A 373 -8.73 18.37 20.40
CA THR A 373 -8.39 18.01 21.80
C THR A 373 -9.14 16.73 22.20
N VAL A 374 -8.55 15.94 23.09
CA VAL A 374 -9.10 14.72 23.66
C VAL A 374 -9.38 14.90 25.14
#